data_87c2874117f05c3f1641ea5f65bb6bce
#
_entry.id   87c2874117f05c3f1641ea5f65bb6bce
#
_cell.length_a   1.000
_cell.length_b   1.000
_cell.length_c   1.000
_cell.angle_alpha   90.00
_cell.angle_beta   90.00
_cell.angle_gamma   90.00
#
_symmetry.space_group_name_H-M   'P 1'
#
loop_
_entity.id
_entity.type
_entity.pdbx_description
1 polymer ?
#
loop_
_entity_poly.entity_id
_entity_poly.type
_entity_poly.pdbx_seq_one_letter_code
_entity_poly.pdbx_strand_id
1 'polypeptide(L)'
;MREMKRDKRISKKLGAKLALTLLALAELCACVTAQENTTDYWMDKAEEFAYNSSFEEVISSLDEALKTDPGNETILIREALYLGIVGKVNESSQTYEKALSILDEILLKDPDDAEAWQKKASVLGSLNRQNESLAAYEETLEAFNRRIEKDSKDMDAWIGKGNALLNLGKWDEARNAYNKAIEVDPQDYRAWGRKAEVIGRIGDINESMEAYDRTIELIPANDTREQADYWMSKAEVLAIAGGRLAEALEAINHSLEIDPGSRVNWRFKADILSQLGRKDEAIEAFDEVLNQNPEDAESWLWKAGLLTEMKRYNESVEAYDKAIELIAENDTEDLAQNWLAKGWALNKTGRQEEAKVAFQKSLEFYDASISEDAGNNRLLQQKGLALFELGRYDEAIEVYDQVINKSLSIESDTTAVSAWIGKGDSLRLQ
;
A
#
# COMPACT_ATOMS: atom_id res chain seq x y z
N MET A 1 -51.90 25.09 -55.11
CA MET A 1 -51.16 23.90 -55.59
C MET A 1 -49.62 24.06 -55.55
N ARG A 2 -49.05 25.24 -55.84
CA ARG A 2 -47.59 25.48 -55.77
C ARG A 2 -47.05 25.59 -54.33
N GLU A 3 -47.80 26.16 -53.42
CA GLU A 3 -47.39 26.29 -51.97
C GLU A 3 -47.41 24.93 -51.29
N MET A 4 -48.42 24.11 -51.47
CA MET A 4 -48.44 22.73 -50.89
C MET A 4 -47.28 21.83 -51.35
N LYS A 5 -46.76 22.07 -52.56
CA LYS A 5 -45.58 21.33 -53.06
C LYS A 5 -44.27 21.87 -52.44
N ARG A 6 -44.21 23.15 -52.05
CA ARG A 6 -43.06 23.78 -51.41
C ARG A 6 -42.93 23.31 -49.96
N ASP A 7 -44.05 23.25 -49.22
CA ASP A 7 -44.07 22.81 -47.83
C ASP A 7 -43.70 21.31 -47.69
N LYS A 8 -44.19 20.43 -48.58
CA LYS A 8 -43.77 19.03 -48.63
C LYS A 8 -42.29 18.84 -48.95
N ARG A 9 -41.69 19.75 -49.71
CA ARG A 9 -40.25 19.71 -50.07
C ARG A 9 -39.39 20.19 -48.90
N ILE A 10 -39.85 21.20 -48.12
CA ILE A 10 -39.20 21.71 -46.91
C ILE A 10 -39.29 20.65 -45.83
N SER A 11 -40.44 20.04 -45.59
CA SER A 11 -40.63 18.96 -44.61
C SER A 11 -39.75 17.71 -44.91
N LYS A 12 -39.65 17.31 -46.22
CA LYS A 12 -38.71 16.22 -46.58
C LYS A 12 -37.25 16.57 -46.39
N LYS A 13 -36.84 17.83 -46.65
CA LYS A 13 -35.44 18.25 -46.39
C LYS A 13 -35.14 18.37 -44.93
N LEU A 14 -36.10 18.79 -44.09
CA LEU A 14 -35.96 18.84 -42.62
C LEU A 14 -35.88 17.42 -42.02
N GLY A 15 -36.73 16.50 -42.49
CA GLY A 15 -36.70 15.10 -42.09
C GLY A 15 -35.40 14.41 -42.47
N ALA A 16 -34.88 14.67 -43.70
CA ALA A 16 -33.60 14.10 -44.13
C ALA A 16 -32.39 14.69 -43.32
N LYS A 17 -32.43 15.98 -42.96
CA LYS A 17 -31.39 16.55 -42.08
C LYS A 17 -31.46 15.99 -40.67
N LEU A 18 -32.66 15.80 -40.13
CA LEU A 18 -32.87 15.18 -38.78
C LEU A 18 -32.37 13.73 -38.74
N ALA A 19 -32.68 12.97 -39.81
CA ALA A 19 -32.19 11.61 -39.93
C ALA A 19 -30.65 11.52 -40.03
N LEU A 20 -30.01 12.44 -40.77
CA LEU A 20 -28.55 12.51 -40.88
C LEU A 20 -27.89 12.91 -39.53
N THR A 21 -28.51 13.84 -38.79
CA THR A 21 -27.99 14.23 -37.44
C THR A 21 -28.18 13.09 -36.44
N LEU A 22 -29.28 12.34 -36.48
CA LEU A 22 -29.49 11.17 -35.62
C LEU A 22 -28.53 10.01 -35.98
N LEU A 23 -28.23 9.83 -37.25
CA LEU A 23 -27.23 8.84 -37.69
C LEU A 23 -25.82 9.22 -37.22
N ALA A 24 -25.43 10.50 -37.35
CA ALA A 24 -24.15 11.00 -36.90
C ALA A 24 -24.02 10.93 -35.37
N LEU A 25 -25.10 11.20 -34.61
CA LEU A 25 -25.16 11.02 -33.18
C LEU A 25 -25.07 9.54 -32.77
N ALA A 26 -25.72 8.64 -33.53
CA ALA A 26 -25.62 7.21 -33.29
C ALA A 26 -24.24 6.65 -33.60
N GLU A 27 -23.57 7.14 -34.66
CA GLU A 27 -22.17 6.80 -34.98
C GLU A 27 -21.21 7.37 -33.93
N LEU A 28 -21.43 8.59 -33.45
CA LEU A 28 -20.64 9.18 -32.36
C LEU A 28 -20.81 8.40 -31.05
N CYS A 29 -22.04 8.04 -30.68
CA CYS A 29 -22.34 7.16 -29.55
C CYS A 29 -21.69 5.78 -29.71
N ALA A 30 -21.76 5.18 -30.90
CA ALA A 30 -21.13 3.90 -31.18
C ALA A 30 -19.59 4.00 -31.12
N CYS A 31 -18.98 5.09 -31.56
CA CYS A 31 -17.54 5.34 -31.42
C CYS A 31 -17.13 5.53 -29.95
N VAL A 32 -17.92 6.28 -29.18
CA VAL A 32 -17.66 6.50 -27.74
C VAL A 32 -17.79 5.16 -26.99
N THR A 33 -18.86 4.41 -27.20
CA THR A 33 -19.06 3.09 -26.57
C THR A 33 -18.06 2.04 -27.06
N ALA A 34 -17.54 2.14 -28.29
CA ALA A 34 -16.47 1.26 -28.76
C ALA A 34 -15.11 1.60 -28.13
N GLN A 35 -14.87 2.87 -27.85
CA GLN A 35 -13.65 3.32 -27.14
C GLN A 35 -13.71 2.99 -25.65
N GLU A 36 -14.89 3.00 -25.04
CA GLU A 36 -15.14 2.64 -23.64
C GLU A 36 -15.07 1.11 -23.37
N ASN A 37 -14.89 0.26 -24.40
CA ASN A 37 -14.82 -1.19 -24.28
C ASN A 37 -13.47 -1.77 -24.72
N THR A 38 -12.41 -0.98 -24.73
CA THR A 38 -11.05 -1.47 -25.02
C THR A 38 -10.32 -1.88 -23.75
N THR A 39 -9.38 -2.81 -23.89
CA THR A 39 -8.48 -3.19 -22.77
C THR A 39 -7.79 -1.97 -22.19
N ASP A 40 -7.26 -1.08 -23.04
CA ASP A 40 -6.56 0.14 -22.63
C ASP A 40 -7.45 1.08 -21.80
N TYR A 41 -8.70 1.29 -22.23
CA TYR A 41 -9.66 2.11 -21.47
C TYR A 41 -9.87 1.57 -20.05
N TRP A 42 -10.06 0.26 -19.91
CA TRP A 42 -10.27 -0.33 -18.60
C TRP A 42 -9.01 -0.37 -17.75
N MET A 43 -7.83 -0.48 -18.37
CA MET A 43 -6.55 -0.35 -17.68
C MET A 43 -6.33 1.07 -17.15
N ASP A 44 -6.64 2.10 -17.95
CA ASP A 44 -6.57 3.51 -17.52
C ASP A 44 -7.54 3.77 -16.35
N LYS A 45 -8.76 3.19 -16.41
CA LYS A 45 -9.73 3.27 -15.31
C LYS A 45 -9.23 2.57 -14.04
N ALA A 46 -8.62 1.41 -14.17
CA ALA A 46 -8.02 0.73 -13.04
C ALA A 46 -6.91 1.56 -12.40
N GLU A 47 -6.11 2.28 -13.18
CA GLU A 47 -5.07 3.20 -12.65
C GLU A 47 -5.68 4.41 -11.93
N GLU A 48 -6.74 5.00 -12.50
CA GLU A 48 -7.48 6.10 -11.86
C GLU A 48 -8.05 5.67 -10.49
N PHE A 49 -8.68 4.48 -10.41
CA PHE A 49 -9.22 3.95 -9.17
C PHE A 49 -8.13 3.53 -8.18
N ALA A 50 -7.01 2.98 -8.66
CA ALA A 50 -5.86 2.64 -7.82
C ALA A 50 -5.28 3.88 -7.13
N TYR A 51 -5.15 4.99 -7.86
CA TYR A 51 -4.72 6.26 -7.31
C TYR A 51 -5.63 6.74 -6.17
N ASN A 52 -6.95 6.53 -6.31
CA ASN A 52 -7.95 6.88 -5.30
C ASN A 52 -8.09 5.82 -4.20
N SER A 53 -7.28 4.74 -4.20
CA SER A 53 -7.37 3.59 -3.30
C SER A 53 -8.75 2.91 -3.28
N SER A 54 -9.47 2.98 -4.41
CA SER A 54 -10.77 2.33 -4.62
C SER A 54 -10.54 0.92 -5.20
N PHE A 55 -10.07 0.00 -4.36
CA PHE A 55 -9.51 -1.28 -4.82
C PHE A 55 -10.56 -2.23 -5.40
N GLU A 56 -11.81 -2.20 -4.96
CA GLU A 56 -12.90 -2.96 -5.56
C GLU A 56 -13.23 -2.48 -6.97
N GLU A 57 -13.19 -1.17 -7.21
CA GLU A 57 -13.37 -0.58 -8.53
C GLU A 57 -12.18 -0.90 -9.46
N VAL A 58 -10.95 -0.97 -8.90
CA VAL A 58 -9.78 -1.47 -9.65
C VAL A 58 -10.02 -2.89 -10.13
N ILE A 59 -10.42 -3.81 -9.24
CA ILE A 59 -10.70 -5.21 -9.57
C ILE A 59 -11.78 -5.28 -10.65
N SER A 60 -12.89 -4.54 -10.47
CA SER A 60 -13.97 -4.50 -11.45
C SER A 60 -13.50 -4.02 -12.84
N SER A 61 -12.62 -3.02 -12.88
CA SER A 61 -12.05 -2.52 -14.13
C SER A 61 -11.11 -3.53 -14.80
N LEU A 62 -10.29 -4.24 -14.01
CA LEU A 62 -9.42 -5.31 -14.51
C LEU A 62 -10.23 -6.51 -15.01
N ASP A 63 -11.34 -6.87 -14.36
CA ASP A 63 -12.29 -7.88 -14.83
C ASP A 63 -12.86 -7.51 -16.21
N GLU A 64 -13.23 -6.23 -16.43
CA GLU A 64 -13.72 -5.77 -17.75
C GLU A 64 -12.59 -5.82 -18.80
N ALA A 65 -11.36 -5.45 -18.44
CA ALA A 65 -10.20 -5.58 -19.33
C ALA A 65 -9.94 -7.05 -19.72
N LEU A 66 -10.07 -7.99 -18.80
CA LEU A 66 -9.91 -9.43 -19.05
C LEU A 66 -11.02 -10.03 -19.92
N LYS A 67 -12.21 -9.42 -20.01
CA LYS A 67 -13.23 -9.85 -20.97
C LYS A 67 -12.80 -9.59 -22.41
N THR A 68 -12.00 -8.57 -22.65
CA THR A 68 -11.47 -8.21 -23.98
C THR A 68 -10.17 -8.93 -24.29
N ASP A 69 -9.33 -9.20 -23.29
CA ASP A 69 -8.07 -9.94 -23.41
C ASP A 69 -7.88 -10.93 -22.25
N PRO A 70 -8.55 -12.10 -22.32
CA PRO A 70 -8.54 -13.10 -21.24
C PRO A 70 -7.17 -13.77 -20.98
N GLY A 71 -6.28 -13.66 -21.95
CA GLY A 71 -4.94 -14.26 -21.92
C GLY A 71 -3.84 -13.29 -21.51
N ASN A 72 -4.17 -12.10 -21.03
CA ASN A 72 -3.17 -11.10 -20.65
C ASN A 72 -2.65 -11.36 -19.23
N GLU A 73 -1.45 -11.92 -19.16
CA GLU A 73 -0.80 -12.24 -17.88
C GLU A 73 -0.56 -11.01 -17.01
N THR A 74 -0.31 -9.83 -17.62
CA THR A 74 -0.07 -8.59 -16.89
C THR A 74 -1.33 -8.12 -16.16
N ILE A 75 -2.50 -8.21 -16.80
CA ILE A 75 -3.78 -7.87 -16.20
C ILE A 75 -4.12 -8.84 -15.07
N LEU A 76 -3.94 -10.14 -15.29
CA LEU A 76 -4.17 -11.18 -14.28
C LEU A 76 -3.26 -10.96 -13.04
N ILE A 77 -1.99 -10.63 -13.24
CA ILE A 77 -1.06 -10.32 -12.14
C ILE A 77 -1.55 -9.12 -11.32
N ARG A 78 -2.00 -8.05 -12.00
CA ARG A 78 -2.54 -6.86 -11.32
C ARG A 78 -3.84 -7.18 -10.57
N GLU A 79 -4.76 -7.91 -11.19
CA GLU A 79 -6.01 -8.34 -10.54
C GLU A 79 -5.73 -9.18 -9.29
N ALA A 80 -4.85 -10.17 -9.39
CA ALA A 80 -4.46 -11.01 -8.26
C ALA A 80 -3.85 -10.19 -7.11
N LEU A 81 -3.04 -9.18 -7.41
CA LEU A 81 -2.47 -8.27 -6.42
C LEU A 81 -3.59 -7.53 -5.65
N TYR A 82 -4.54 -6.91 -6.36
CA TYR A 82 -5.62 -6.16 -5.71
C TYR A 82 -6.61 -7.06 -4.97
N LEU A 83 -6.89 -8.26 -5.47
CA LEU A 83 -7.65 -9.29 -4.74
C LEU A 83 -6.98 -9.63 -3.40
N GLY A 84 -5.64 -9.71 -3.38
CA GLY A 84 -4.88 -9.91 -2.15
C GLY A 84 -5.00 -8.73 -1.19
N ILE A 85 -4.93 -7.49 -1.70
CA ILE A 85 -5.06 -6.26 -0.89
C ILE A 85 -6.44 -6.17 -0.21
N VAL A 86 -7.52 -6.53 -0.90
CA VAL A 86 -8.88 -6.55 -0.31
C VAL A 86 -9.20 -7.82 0.49
N GLY A 87 -8.19 -8.67 0.77
CA GLY A 87 -8.34 -9.85 1.62
C GLY A 87 -8.94 -11.08 0.94
N LYS A 88 -9.20 -11.05 -0.38
CA LYS A 88 -9.71 -12.20 -1.17
C LYS A 88 -8.59 -13.18 -1.54
N VAL A 89 -7.89 -13.70 -0.52
CA VAL A 89 -6.64 -14.47 -0.68
C VAL A 89 -6.80 -15.69 -1.58
N ASN A 90 -7.93 -16.41 -1.48
CA ASN A 90 -8.17 -17.60 -2.32
C ASN A 90 -8.34 -17.24 -3.81
N GLU A 91 -9.08 -16.16 -4.11
CA GLU A 91 -9.28 -15.67 -5.48
C GLU A 91 -7.95 -15.14 -6.05
N SER A 92 -7.22 -14.34 -5.26
CA SER A 92 -5.87 -13.86 -5.59
C SER A 92 -4.94 -15.02 -6.00
N SER A 93 -4.85 -16.07 -5.17
CA SER A 93 -4.01 -17.23 -5.47
C SER A 93 -4.43 -17.95 -6.75
N GLN A 94 -5.73 -18.13 -6.99
CA GLN A 94 -6.23 -18.74 -8.23
C GLN A 94 -5.92 -17.90 -9.47
N THR A 95 -6.00 -16.58 -9.36
CA THR A 95 -5.70 -15.67 -10.48
C THR A 95 -4.19 -15.66 -10.76
N TYR A 96 -3.34 -15.71 -9.73
CA TYR A 96 -1.88 -15.89 -9.91
C TYR A 96 -1.53 -17.23 -10.59
N GLU A 97 -2.19 -18.33 -10.24
CA GLU A 97 -1.95 -19.62 -10.91
C GLU A 97 -2.37 -19.61 -12.38
N LYS A 98 -3.45 -18.89 -12.75
CA LYS A 98 -3.79 -18.65 -14.16
C LYS A 98 -2.69 -17.87 -14.89
N ALA A 99 -2.18 -16.78 -14.29
CA ALA A 99 -1.08 -16.02 -14.85
C ALA A 99 0.18 -16.88 -15.05
N LEU A 100 0.52 -17.75 -14.07
CA LEU A 100 1.62 -18.70 -14.21
C LEU A 100 1.47 -19.65 -15.40
N SER A 101 0.26 -20.18 -15.61
CA SER A 101 0.01 -21.07 -16.74
C SER A 101 0.27 -20.38 -18.08
N ILE A 102 -0.11 -19.11 -18.21
CA ILE A 102 0.11 -18.32 -19.43
C ILE A 102 1.61 -18.00 -19.58
N LEU A 103 2.30 -17.62 -18.49
CA LEU A 103 3.74 -17.38 -18.51
C LEU A 103 4.51 -18.65 -18.89
N ASP A 104 4.10 -19.83 -18.43
CA ASP A 104 4.69 -21.10 -18.83
C ASP A 104 4.49 -21.37 -20.34
N GLU A 105 3.34 -21.03 -20.92
CA GLU A 105 3.11 -21.13 -22.35
C GLU A 105 3.95 -20.15 -23.17
N ILE A 106 4.17 -18.92 -22.67
CA ILE A 106 5.06 -17.92 -23.28
C ILE A 106 6.48 -18.46 -23.29
N LEU A 107 6.97 -18.91 -22.13
CA LEU A 107 8.34 -19.42 -21.96
C LEU A 107 8.58 -20.75 -22.70
N LEU A 108 7.55 -21.55 -22.96
CA LEU A 108 7.65 -22.73 -23.82
C LEU A 108 7.92 -22.33 -25.30
N LYS A 109 7.38 -21.18 -25.74
CA LYS A 109 7.56 -20.67 -27.10
C LYS A 109 8.87 -19.88 -27.25
N ASP A 110 9.19 -19.07 -26.23
CA ASP A 110 10.43 -18.29 -26.16
C ASP A 110 11.07 -18.45 -24.76
N PRO A 111 11.97 -19.42 -24.60
CA PRO A 111 12.69 -19.63 -23.34
C PRO A 111 13.67 -18.49 -22.96
N ASP A 112 13.96 -17.58 -23.90
CA ASP A 112 14.85 -16.43 -23.68
C ASP A 112 14.07 -15.15 -23.34
N ASP A 113 12.74 -15.21 -23.16
CA ASP A 113 11.93 -14.06 -22.73
C ASP A 113 12.22 -13.72 -21.27
N ALA A 114 13.11 -12.75 -21.07
CA ALA A 114 13.55 -12.31 -19.75
C ALA A 114 12.42 -11.64 -18.94
N GLU A 115 11.53 -10.91 -19.62
CA GLU A 115 10.38 -10.25 -19.00
C GLU A 115 9.35 -11.27 -18.50
N ALA A 116 9.08 -12.32 -19.28
CA ALA A 116 8.21 -13.42 -18.85
C ALA A 116 8.79 -14.18 -17.65
N TRP A 117 10.10 -14.45 -17.63
CA TRP A 117 10.78 -15.04 -16.48
C TRP A 117 10.67 -14.15 -15.24
N GLN A 118 10.88 -12.84 -15.37
CA GLN A 118 10.76 -11.89 -14.28
C GLN A 118 9.35 -11.85 -13.69
N LYS A 119 8.31 -11.79 -14.55
CA LYS A 119 6.92 -11.86 -14.13
C LYS A 119 6.63 -13.17 -13.39
N LYS A 120 7.09 -14.31 -13.94
CA LYS A 120 6.94 -15.63 -13.32
C LYS A 120 7.57 -15.67 -11.94
N ALA A 121 8.79 -15.15 -11.78
CA ALA A 121 9.49 -15.07 -10.50
C ALA A 121 8.70 -14.26 -9.46
N SER A 122 8.17 -13.10 -9.86
CA SER A 122 7.36 -12.25 -8.99
C SER A 122 6.07 -12.93 -8.55
N VAL A 123 5.34 -13.57 -9.48
CA VAL A 123 4.10 -14.31 -9.18
C VAL A 123 4.36 -15.48 -8.23
N LEU A 124 5.44 -16.23 -8.44
CA LEU A 124 5.84 -17.32 -7.54
C LEU A 124 6.16 -16.81 -6.13
N GLY A 125 6.79 -15.63 -6.02
CA GLY A 125 7.02 -14.95 -4.74
C GLY A 125 5.70 -14.60 -4.04
N SER A 126 4.73 -14.04 -4.76
CA SER A 126 3.39 -13.70 -4.24
C SER A 126 2.60 -14.93 -3.78
N LEU A 127 2.82 -16.08 -4.42
CA LEU A 127 2.26 -17.38 -4.01
C LEU A 127 3.04 -18.04 -2.86
N ASN A 128 4.03 -17.35 -2.26
CA ASN A 128 4.91 -17.88 -1.22
C ASN A 128 5.74 -19.14 -1.63
N ARG A 129 5.93 -19.32 -2.97
CA ARG A 129 6.75 -20.41 -3.55
C ARG A 129 8.21 -19.94 -3.71
N GLN A 130 8.84 -19.61 -2.58
CA GLN A 130 10.11 -18.88 -2.52
C GLN A 130 11.25 -19.53 -3.32
N ASN A 131 11.43 -20.87 -3.19
CA ASN A 131 12.50 -21.56 -3.90
C ASN A 131 12.33 -21.50 -5.44
N GLU A 132 11.09 -21.60 -5.91
CA GLU A 132 10.77 -21.52 -7.34
C GLU A 132 10.90 -20.09 -7.86
N SER A 133 10.52 -19.11 -7.04
CA SER A 133 10.72 -17.69 -7.34
C SER A 133 12.21 -17.36 -7.54
N LEU A 134 13.08 -17.81 -6.62
CA LEU A 134 14.53 -17.62 -6.74
C LEU A 134 15.10 -18.29 -8.01
N ALA A 135 14.69 -19.53 -8.31
CA ALA A 135 15.10 -20.21 -9.54
C ALA A 135 14.65 -19.45 -10.79
N ALA A 136 13.44 -18.91 -10.80
CA ALA A 136 12.94 -18.09 -11.93
C ALA A 136 13.70 -16.76 -12.05
N TYR A 137 14.15 -16.13 -10.95
CA TYR A 137 15.04 -14.96 -11.04
C TYR A 137 16.43 -15.32 -11.55
N GLU A 138 16.96 -16.53 -11.30
CA GLU A 138 18.22 -16.99 -11.90
C GLU A 138 18.06 -17.15 -13.42
N GLU A 139 16.95 -17.72 -13.89
CA GLU A 139 16.64 -17.78 -15.33
C GLU A 139 16.48 -16.37 -15.95
N THR A 140 15.81 -15.45 -15.23
CA THR A 140 15.71 -14.04 -15.62
C THR A 140 17.10 -13.44 -15.83
N LEU A 141 18.01 -13.67 -14.89
CA LEU A 141 19.40 -13.18 -14.96
C LEU A 141 20.14 -13.75 -16.16
N GLU A 142 20.00 -15.05 -16.44
CA GLU A 142 20.61 -15.68 -17.61
C GLU A 142 20.04 -15.15 -18.93
N ALA A 143 18.73 -14.95 -19.02
CA ALA A 143 18.10 -14.40 -20.21
C ALA A 143 18.58 -12.97 -20.50
N PHE A 144 18.67 -12.10 -19.48
CA PHE A 144 19.27 -10.77 -19.65
C PHE A 144 20.77 -10.84 -20.01
N ASN A 145 21.53 -11.76 -19.45
CA ASN A 145 22.94 -11.95 -19.84
C ASN A 145 23.04 -12.30 -21.33
N ARG A 146 22.20 -13.19 -21.85
CA ARG A 146 22.17 -13.52 -23.29
C ARG A 146 21.81 -12.31 -24.16
N ARG A 147 20.90 -11.45 -23.72
CA ARG A 147 20.58 -10.17 -24.41
C ARG A 147 21.79 -9.25 -24.44
N ILE A 148 22.48 -9.07 -23.33
CA ILE A 148 23.67 -8.23 -23.20
C ILE A 148 24.83 -8.78 -24.05
N GLU A 149 24.98 -10.11 -24.17
CA GLU A 149 25.99 -10.73 -25.05
C GLU A 149 25.71 -10.45 -26.53
N LYS A 150 24.41 -10.41 -26.93
CA LYS A 150 24.01 -10.05 -28.30
C LYS A 150 24.18 -8.55 -28.57
N ASP A 151 23.81 -7.72 -27.60
CA ASP A 151 23.97 -6.26 -27.66
C ASP A 151 24.40 -5.70 -26.30
N SER A 152 25.68 -5.41 -26.16
CA SER A 152 26.24 -4.83 -24.92
C SER A 152 25.75 -3.40 -24.63
N LYS A 153 25.05 -2.76 -25.58
CA LYS A 153 24.40 -1.45 -25.44
C LYS A 153 22.90 -1.54 -25.17
N ASP A 154 22.36 -2.73 -24.95
CA ASP A 154 20.99 -2.91 -24.51
C ASP A 154 20.86 -2.44 -23.05
N MET A 155 20.50 -1.16 -22.88
CA MET A 155 20.35 -0.53 -21.57
C MET A 155 19.24 -1.19 -20.76
N ASP A 156 18.10 -1.52 -21.39
CA ASP A 156 16.98 -2.18 -20.71
C ASP A 156 17.37 -3.57 -20.20
N ALA A 157 18.22 -4.28 -20.93
CA ALA A 157 18.78 -5.54 -20.44
C ALA A 157 19.72 -5.36 -19.23
N TRP A 158 20.51 -4.28 -19.17
CA TRP A 158 21.31 -3.98 -17.99
C TRP A 158 20.45 -3.60 -16.77
N ILE A 159 19.37 -2.81 -16.96
CA ILE A 159 18.42 -2.49 -15.90
C ILE A 159 17.71 -3.76 -15.42
N GLY A 160 17.19 -4.58 -16.34
CA GLY A 160 16.56 -5.85 -16.01
C GLY A 160 17.45 -6.83 -15.26
N LYS A 161 18.74 -6.94 -15.69
CA LYS A 161 19.76 -7.69 -14.96
C LYS A 161 19.94 -7.17 -13.52
N GLY A 162 19.99 -5.85 -13.35
CA GLY A 162 20.08 -5.23 -12.03
C GLY A 162 18.87 -5.57 -11.14
N ASN A 163 17.66 -5.50 -11.70
CA ASN A 163 16.43 -5.86 -11.00
C ASN A 163 16.42 -7.35 -10.57
N ALA A 164 16.84 -8.26 -11.45
CA ALA A 164 16.92 -9.68 -11.11
C ALA A 164 17.94 -9.94 -9.98
N LEU A 165 19.11 -9.29 -10.04
CA LEU A 165 20.14 -9.37 -9.01
C LEU A 165 19.66 -8.83 -7.66
N LEU A 166 18.87 -7.74 -7.66
CA LEU A 166 18.23 -7.19 -6.45
C LEU A 166 17.34 -8.24 -5.76
N ASN A 167 16.47 -8.90 -6.53
CA ASN A 167 15.57 -9.92 -6.01
C ASN A 167 16.31 -11.18 -5.53
N LEU A 168 17.51 -11.45 -6.07
CA LEU A 168 18.40 -12.49 -5.60
C LEU A 168 19.26 -12.06 -4.39
N GLY A 169 19.09 -10.82 -3.87
CA GLY A 169 19.89 -10.29 -2.77
C GLY A 169 21.33 -9.95 -3.11
N LYS A 170 21.70 -9.93 -4.40
CA LYS A 170 23.05 -9.64 -4.91
C LYS A 170 23.24 -8.13 -5.15
N TRP A 171 23.19 -7.35 -4.09
CA TRP A 171 23.09 -5.88 -4.11
C TRP A 171 24.27 -5.19 -4.82
N ASP A 172 25.52 -5.61 -4.56
CA ASP A 172 26.70 -5.02 -5.21
C ASP A 172 26.74 -5.31 -6.70
N GLU A 173 26.32 -6.51 -7.11
CA GLU A 173 26.22 -6.88 -8.52
C GLU A 173 25.11 -6.09 -9.21
N ALA A 174 23.98 -5.86 -8.54
CA ALA A 174 22.89 -5.02 -9.03
C ALA A 174 23.36 -3.57 -9.27
N ARG A 175 24.07 -2.97 -8.29
CA ARG A 175 24.69 -1.65 -8.44
C ARG A 175 25.61 -1.59 -9.68
N ASN A 176 26.43 -2.63 -9.89
CA ASN A 176 27.32 -2.68 -11.05
C ASN A 176 26.53 -2.77 -12.37
N ALA A 177 25.43 -3.52 -12.41
CA ALA A 177 24.59 -3.60 -13.59
C ALA A 177 23.93 -2.24 -13.91
N TYR A 178 23.42 -1.51 -12.91
CA TYR A 178 22.89 -0.17 -13.12
C TYR A 178 23.97 0.84 -13.54
N ASN A 179 25.20 0.74 -13.01
CA ASN A 179 26.31 1.56 -13.50
C ASN A 179 26.59 1.30 -14.98
N LYS A 180 26.47 0.05 -15.46
CA LYS A 180 26.61 -0.27 -16.89
C LYS A 180 25.45 0.31 -17.71
N ALA A 181 24.23 0.30 -17.23
CA ALA A 181 23.11 0.98 -17.88
C ALA A 181 23.37 2.48 -18.02
N ILE A 182 23.86 3.15 -16.96
CA ILE A 182 24.25 4.57 -16.96
C ILE A 182 25.42 4.85 -17.93
N GLU A 183 26.40 3.93 -18.05
CA GLU A 183 27.47 4.08 -19.04
C GLU A 183 26.95 4.03 -20.49
N VAL A 184 25.87 3.25 -20.74
CA VAL A 184 25.22 3.17 -22.05
C VAL A 184 24.43 4.44 -22.36
N ASP A 185 23.57 4.88 -21.44
CA ASP A 185 22.83 6.14 -21.55
C ASP A 185 22.83 6.91 -20.22
N PRO A 186 23.72 7.90 -20.07
CA PRO A 186 23.77 8.74 -18.87
C PRO A 186 22.55 9.66 -18.68
N GLN A 187 21.66 9.78 -19.67
CA GLN A 187 20.47 10.63 -19.61
C GLN A 187 19.20 9.85 -19.25
N ASP A 188 19.25 8.52 -19.18
CA ASP A 188 18.11 7.74 -18.74
C ASP A 188 17.97 7.79 -17.22
N TYR A 189 16.93 8.46 -16.73
CA TYR A 189 16.64 8.61 -15.30
C TYR A 189 16.34 7.29 -14.59
N ARG A 190 15.81 6.27 -15.31
CA ARG A 190 15.44 4.97 -14.74
C ARG A 190 16.66 4.25 -14.16
N ALA A 191 17.78 4.27 -14.90
CA ALA A 191 19.01 3.65 -14.44
C ALA A 191 19.57 4.34 -13.18
N TRP A 192 19.51 5.67 -13.12
CA TRP A 192 19.92 6.45 -11.95
C TRP A 192 19.00 6.17 -10.75
N GLY A 193 17.68 6.14 -10.95
CA GLY A 193 16.71 5.85 -9.90
C GLY A 193 16.90 4.45 -9.29
N ARG A 194 17.09 3.42 -10.14
CA ARG A 194 17.38 2.06 -9.66
C ARG A 194 18.72 1.98 -8.93
N LYS A 195 19.72 2.69 -9.40
CA LYS A 195 21.01 2.82 -8.69
C LYS A 195 20.78 3.46 -7.31
N ALA A 196 20.00 4.54 -7.21
CA ALA A 196 19.74 5.24 -5.97
C ALA A 196 19.09 4.32 -4.93
N GLU A 197 18.06 3.56 -5.34
CA GLU A 197 17.37 2.60 -4.47
C GLU A 197 18.35 1.54 -3.90
N VAL A 198 19.15 0.90 -4.75
CA VAL A 198 20.05 -0.17 -4.30
C VAL A 198 21.13 0.36 -3.38
N ILE A 199 21.68 1.54 -3.66
CA ILE A 199 22.72 2.16 -2.84
C ILE A 199 22.16 2.58 -1.48
N GLY A 200 20.92 3.11 -1.43
CA GLY A 200 20.24 3.42 -0.18
C GLY A 200 20.07 2.18 0.70
N ARG A 201 19.77 1.03 0.12
CA ARG A 201 19.66 -0.25 0.83
C ARG A 201 21.01 -0.81 1.29
N ILE A 202 22.09 -0.57 0.55
CA ILE A 202 23.47 -0.93 0.97
C ILE A 202 23.93 -0.04 2.13
N GLY A 203 23.37 1.17 2.28
CA GLY A 203 23.65 2.10 3.37
C GLY A 203 24.55 3.26 3.00
N ASP A 204 24.95 3.42 1.73
CA ASP A 204 25.63 4.63 1.29
C ASP A 204 24.64 5.73 0.93
N ILE A 205 24.14 6.37 1.97
CA ILE A 205 23.05 7.36 1.86
C ILE A 205 23.47 8.56 1.02
N ASN A 206 24.73 9.00 1.09
CA ASN A 206 25.18 10.18 0.35
C ASN A 206 25.21 9.91 -1.17
N GLU A 207 25.79 8.78 -1.60
CA GLU A 207 25.78 8.40 -3.01
C GLU A 207 24.34 8.13 -3.52
N SER A 208 23.47 7.58 -2.66
CA SER A 208 22.06 7.39 -2.98
C SER A 208 21.36 8.73 -3.24
N MET A 209 21.59 9.74 -2.39
CA MET A 209 21.01 11.08 -2.59
C MET A 209 21.49 11.74 -3.88
N GLU A 210 22.79 11.67 -4.17
CA GLU A 210 23.33 12.18 -5.45
C GLU A 210 22.68 11.51 -6.67
N ALA A 211 22.44 10.20 -6.58
CA ALA A 211 21.77 9.46 -7.64
C ALA A 211 20.28 9.84 -7.77
N TYR A 212 19.55 10.04 -6.65
CA TYR A 212 18.17 10.57 -6.69
C TYR A 212 18.12 11.98 -7.27
N ASP A 213 19.04 12.88 -6.89
CA ASP A 213 19.10 14.24 -7.43
C ASP A 213 19.28 14.19 -8.95
N ARG A 214 20.17 13.32 -9.41
CA ARG A 214 20.38 13.12 -10.84
C ARG A 214 19.15 12.55 -11.55
N THR A 215 18.45 11.61 -10.90
CA THR A 215 17.16 11.07 -11.40
C THR A 215 16.15 12.18 -11.61
N ILE A 216 15.90 12.97 -10.57
CA ILE A 216 14.90 14.05 -10.56
C ILE A 216 15.23 15.12 -11.62
N GLU A 217 16.53 15.46 -11.82
CA GLU A 217 16.94 16.40 -12.86
C GLU A 217 16.67 15.89 -14.29
N LEU A 218 16.69 14.56 -14.49
CA LEU A 218 16.56 13.95 -15.81
C LEU A 218 15.12 13.61 -16.19
N ILE A 219 14.22 13.50 -15.22
CA ILE A 219 12.81 13.20 -15.49
C ILE A 219 12.20 14.34 -16.34
N PRO A 220 11.48 14.00 -17.42
CA PRO A 220 10.78 15.00 -18.23
C PRO A 220 9.82 15.85 -17.39
N ALA A 221 9.81 17.17 -17.58
CA ALA A 221 9.00 18.09 -16.78
C ALA A 221 7.48 17.85 -16.86
N ASN A 222 7.00 17.11 -17.86
CA ASN A 222 5.60 16.72 -18.02
C ASN A 222 5.28 15.39 -17.32
N ASP A 223 6.28 14.66 -16.83
CA ASP A 223 6.11 13.42 -16.08
C ASP A 223 6.10 13.69 -14.57
N THR A 224 5.08 14.44 -14.15
CA THR A 224 4.96 14.91 -12.78
C THR A 224 4.77 13.77 -11.79
N ARG A 225 4.09 12.69 -12.19
CA ARG A 225 3.85 11.54 -11.32
C ARG A 225 5.15 10.83 -10.95
N GLU A 226 5.94 10.44 -11.93
CA GLU A 226 7.25 9.80 -11.67
C GLU A 226 8.17 10.73 -10.86
N GLN A 227 8.13 12.02 -11.12
CA GLN A 227 8.90 12.99 -10.35
C GLN A 227 8.49 13.00 -8.87
N ALA A 228 7.18 12.97 -8.57
CA ALA A 228 6.68 12.87 -7.20
C ALA A 228 7.10 11.55 -6.52
N ASP A 229 7.03 10.43 -7.26
CA ASP A 229 7.40 9.09 -6.77
C ASP A 229 8.90 9.02 -6.40
N TYR A 230 9.78 9.61 -7.19
CA TYR A 230 11.22 9.65 -6.85
C TYR A 230 11.54 10.58 -5.68
N TRP A 231 10.81 11.70 -5.52
CA TRP A 231 10.91 12.52 -4.31
C TRP A 231 10.46 11.75 -3.05
N MET A 232 9.37 10.96 -3.16
CA MET A 232 8.92 10.08 -2.08
C MET A 232 9.97 9.02 -1.75
N SER A 233 10.52 8.32 -2.76
CA SER A 233 11.56 7.30 -2.56
C SER A 233 12.82 7.89 -1.91
N LYS A 234 13.22 9.11 -2.30
CA LYS A 234 14.31 9.85 -1.66
C LYS A 234 14.01 10.13 -0.19
N ALA A 235 12.76 10.54 0.12
CA ALA A 235 12.33 10.78 1.50
C ALA A 235 12.36 9.49 2.35
N GLU A 236 11.94 8.36 1.80
CA GLU A 236 11.98 7.06 2.49
C GLU A 236 13.40 6.65 2.88
N VAL A 237 14.36 6.75 1.94
CA VAL A 237 15.76 6.41 2.21
C VAL A 237 16.35 7.32 3.29
N LEU A 238 16.03 8.62 3.25
CA LEU A 238 16.47 9.60 4.26
C LEU A 238 15.86 9.32 5.64
N ALA A 239 14.59 8.92 5.71
CA ALA A 239 13.92 8.59 6.96
C ALA A 239 14.51 7.34 7.63
N ILE A 240 14.79 6.29 6.83
CA ILE A 240 15.39 5.03 7.31
C ILE A 240 16.83 5.24 7.79
N ALA A 241 17.58 6.16 7.16
CA ALA A 241 18.99 6.41 7.45
C ALA A 241 19.28 6.91 8.88
N GLY A 242 18.25 7.27 9.65
CA GLY A 242 18.37 7.82 11.00
C GLY A 242 19.10 9.16 11.02
N GLY A 243 18.56 10.15 11.73
CA GLY A 243 19.19 11.47 11.87
C GLY A 243 19.03 12.43 10.67
N ARG A 244 18.42 12.00 9.55
CA ARG A 244 18.17 12.86 8.38
C ARG A 244 16.67 13.16 8.17
N LEU A 245 15.84 13.08 9.21
CA LEU A 245 14.40 13.30 9.16
C LEU A 245 14.02 14.71 8.64
N ALA A 246 14.84 15.72 8.88
CA ALA A 246 14.60 17.06 8.35
C ALA A 246 14.71 17.09 6.81
N GLU A 247 15.71 16.43 6.25
CA GLU A 247 15.88 16.31 4.81
C GLU A 247 14.79 15.40 4.18
N ALA A 248 14.38 14.34 4.90
CA ALA A 248 13.24 13.53 4.51
C ALA A 248 11.95 14.37 4.44
N LEU A 249 11.74 15.29 5.38
CA LEU A 249 10.61 16.20 5.40
C LEU A 249 10.64 17.17 4.20
N GLU A 250 11.82 17.67 3.83
CA GLU A 250 11.97 18.51 2.64
C GLU A 250 11.62 17.72 1.37
N ALA A 251 12.14 16.50 1.24
CA ALA A 251 11.87 15.66 0.07
C ALA A 251 10.38 15.31 -0.07
N ILE A 252 9.72 14.92 1.04
CA ILE A 252 8.28 14.61 0.97
C ILE A 252 7.42 15.85 0.71
N ASN A 253 7.84 17.04 1.14
CA ASN A 253 7.16 18.28 0.80
C ASN A 253 7.25 18.55 -0.71
N HIS A 254 8.40 18.33 -1.37
CA HIS A 254 8.51 18.44 -2.82
C HIS A 254 7.61 17.46 -3.55
N SER A 255 7.50 16.20 -3.07
CA SER A 255 6.56 15.24 -3.62
C SER A 255 5.11 15.75 -3.53
N LEU A 256 4.72 16.31 -2.38
CA LEU A 256 3.38 16.86 -2.14
C LEU A 256 3.10 18.19 -2.86
N GLU A 257 4.13 18.98 -3.18
CA GLU A 257 3.99 20.17 -4.06
C GLU A 257 3.60 19.75 -5.48
N ILE A 258 4.10 18.61 -5.94
CA ILE A 258 3.81 18.07 -7.28
C ILE A 258 2.47 17.32 -7.26
N ASP A 259 2.25 16.45 -6.27
CA ASP A 259 1.03 15.67 -6.09
C ASP A 259 0.41 15.89 -4.70
N PRO A 260 -0.37 16.97 -4.52
CA PRO A 260 -1.05 17.26 -3.27
C PRO A 260 -2.18 16.26 -2.93
N GLY A 261 -2.60 15.44 -3.91
CA GLY A 261 -3.64 14.42 -3.75
C GLY A 261 -3.15 13.11 -3.15
N SER A 262 -1.84 12.89 -3.03
CA SER A 262 -1.29 11.63 -2.53
C SER A 262 -1.49 11.46 -1.03
N ARG A 263 -2.47 10.65 -0.64
CA ARG A 263 -2.72 10.30 0.79
C ARG A 263 -1.55 9.56 1.41
N VAL A 264 -0.87 8.71 0.63
CA VAL A 264 0.32 7.97 1.09
C VAL A 264 1.43 8.94 1.50
N ASN A 265 1.69 9.97 0.68
CA ASN A 265 2.71 10.98 0.96
C ASN A 265 2.34 11.84 2.18
N TRP A 266 1.06 12.19 2.36
CA TRP A 266 0.59 12.90 3.54
C TRP A 266 0.74 12.07 4.82
N ARG A 267 0.42 10.78 4.79
CA ARG A 267 0.64 9.86 5.94
C ARG A 267 2.11 9.72 6.28
N PHE A 268 2.96 9.57 5.27
CA PHE A 268 4.40 9.49 5.47
C PHE A 268 4.98 10.80 6.03
N LYS A 269 4.52 11.96 5.56
CA LYS A 269 4.85 13.25 6.14
C LYS A 269 4.44 13.35 7.62
N ALA A 270 3.24 12.88 7.95
CA ALA A 270 2.76 12.86 9.34
C ALA A 270 3.65 12.00 10.24
N ASP A 271 4.10 10.82 9.75
CA ASP A 271 5.03 9.97 10.48
C ASP A 271 6.39 10.66 10.70
N ILE A 272 6.99 11.24 9.67
CA ILE A 272 8.24 12.03 9.80
C ILE A 272 8.08 13.16 10.82
N LEU A 273 6.98 13.92 10.76
CA LEU A 273 6.71 15.03 11.68
C LEU A 273 6.53 14.53 13.12
N SER A 274 5.87 13.39 13.32
CA SER A 274 5.72 12.74 14.61
C SER A 274 7.08 12.35 15.19
N GLN A 275 7.95 11.73 14.40
CA GLN A 275 9.31 11.36 14.81
C GLN A 275 10.18 12.58 15.12
N LEU A 276 9.97 13.71 14.44
CA LEU A 276 10.61 15.00 14.75
C LEU A 276 10.03 15.68 16.00
N GLY A 277 8.97 15.12 16.60
CA GLY A 277 8.26 15.71 17.74
C GLY A 277 7.35 16.90 17.36
N ARG A 278 7.14 17.17 16.06
CA ARG A 278 6.28 18.24 15.50
C ARG A 278 4.83 17.76 15.42
N LYS A 279 4.26 17.40 16.59
CA LYS A 279 2.99 16.66 16.69
C LYS A 279 1.78 17.43 16.16
N ASP A 280 1.72 18.75 16.35
CA ASP A 280 0.62 19.56 15.80
C ASP A 280 0.61 19.51 14.27
N GLU A 281 1.77 19.64 13.62
CA GLU A 281 1.89 19.55 12.17
C GLU A 281 1.64 18.12 11.65
N ALA A 282 1.97 17.10 12.43
CA ALA A 282 1.63 15.72 12.10
C ALA A 282 0.10 15.51 12.10
N ILE A 283 -0.62 16.11 13.06
CA ILE A 283 -2.09 16.10 13.08
C ILE A 283 -2.65 16.81 11.86
N GLU A 284 -2.12 17.98 11.48
CA GLU A 284 -2.53 18.70 10.25
C GLU A 284 -2.33 17.83 9.00
N ALA A 285 -1.22 17.08 8.92
CA ALA A 285 -0.98 16.17 7.80
C ALA A 285 -1.97 14.99 7.77
N PHE A 286 -2.36 14.43 8.93
CA PHE A 286 -3.46 13.44 8.98
C PHE A 286 -4.81 14.07 8.63
N ASP A 287 -5.05 15.34 8.98
CA ASP A 287 -6.28 16.05 8.59
C ASP A 287 -6.39 16.18 7.06
N GLU A 288 -5.28 16.38 6.34
CA GLU A 288 -5.28 16.39 4.88
C GLU A 288 -5.66 15.01 4.29
N VAL A 289 -5.20 13.90 4.90
CA VAL A 289 -5.66 12.56 4.52
C VAL A 289 -7.15 12.39 4.76
N LEU A 290 -7.63 12.79 5.94
CA LEU A 290 -9.03 12.63 6.36
C LEU A 290 -9.99 13.56 5.61
N ASN A 291 -9.53 14.71 5.12
CA ASN A 291 -10.30 15.59 4.23
C ASN A 291 -10.54 14.93 2.87
N GLN A 292 -9.57 14.14 2.38
CA GLN A 292 -9.69 13.41 1.12
C GLN A 292 -10.45 12.09 1.29
N ASN A 293 -10.23 11.39 2.41
CA ASN A 293 -10.91 10.14 2.76
C ASN A 293 -11.31 10.11 4.24
N PRO A 294 -12.53 10.56 4.58
CA PRO A 294 -13.02 10.54 5.96
C PRO A 294 -13.20 9.13 6.55
N GLU A 295 -13.17 8.08 5.70
CA GLU A 295 -13.33 6.69 6.09
C GLU A 295 -11.98 5.96 6.32
N ASP A 296 -10.86 6.68 6.35
CA ASP A 296 -9.55 6.12 6.68
C ASP A 296 -9.40 5.90 8.19
N ALA A 297 -9.81 4.72 8.66
CA ALA A 297 -9.74 4.34 10.07
C ALA A 297 -8.32 4.46 10.64
N GLU A 298 -7.31 4.08 9.87
CA GLU A 298 -5.91 4.10 10.29
C GLU A 298 -5.42 5.53 10.57
N SER A 299 -5.75 6.49 9.71
CA SER A 299 -5.40 7.90 9.95
C SER A 299 -6.11 8.48 11.17
N TRP A 300 -7.37 8.08 11.42
CA TRP A 300 -8.06 8.43 12.66
C TRP A 300 -7.34 7.89 13.90
N LEU A 301 -6.84 6.64 13.85
CA LEU A 301 -6.11 6.01 14.94
C LEU A 301 -4.79 6.72 15.25
N TRP A 302 -4.00 7.00 14.23
CA TRP A 302 -2.74 7.72 14.40
C TRP A 302 -2.96 9.11 14.98
N LYS A 303 -3.96 9.84 14.47
CA LYS A 303 -4.36 11.14 15.00
C LYS A 303 -4.79 11.04 16.46
N ALA A 304 -5.60 10.06 16.84
CA ALA A 304 -6.04 9.83 18.20
C ALA A 304 -4.86 9.55 19.16
N GLY A 305 -3.91 8.74 18.71
CA GLY A 305 -2.67 8.46 19.44
C GLY A 305 -1.86 9.72 19.73
N LEU A 306 -1.59 10.53 18.70
CA LEU A 306 -0.87 11.81 18.84
C LEU A 306 -1.58 12.77 19.79
N LEU A 307 -2.90 12.91 19.66
CA LEU A 307 -3.72 13.73 20.56
C LEU A 307 -3.63 13.24 22.01
N THR A 308 -3.58 11.93 22.23
CA THR A 308 -3.38 11.35 23.58
C THR A 308 -2.01 11.72 24.14
N GLU A 309 -0.94 11.60 23.36
CA GLU A 309 0.42 11.98 23.75
C GLU A 309 0.54 13.48 24.05
N MET A 310 -0.20 14.32 23.33
CA MET A 310 -0.30 15.77 23.57
C MET A 310 -1.25 16.13 24.72
N LYS A 311 -1.87 15.13 25.36
CA LYS A 311 -2.85 15.30 26.45
C LYS A 311 -4.12 16.05 26.01
N ARG A 312 -4.41 16.07 24.70
CA ARG A 312 -5.65 16.60 24.12
C ARG A 312 -6.73 15.51 24.15
N TYR A 313 -7.01 15.00 25.35
CA TYR A 313 -7.79 13.78 25.57
C TYR A 313 -9.23 13.83 25.03
N ASN A 314 -9.91 14.97 25.06
CA ASN A 314 -11.28 15.07 24.51
C ASN A 314 -11.27 14.87 22.99
N GLU A 315 -10.35 15.51 22.28
CA GLU A 315 -10.20 15.36 20.84
C GLU A 315 -9.73 13.95 20.47
N SER A 316 -8.86 13.36 21.30
CA SER A 316 -8.43 11.97 21.16
C SER A 316 -9.63 11.00 21.24
N VAL A 317 -10.55 11.20 22.20
CA VAL A 317 -11.76 10.37 22.32
C VAL A 317 -12.62 10.46 21.07
N GLU A 318 -12.83 11.68 20.53
CA GLU A 318 -13.59 11.89 19.30
C GLU A 318 -12.96 11.17 18.09
N ALA A 319 -11.61 11.23 17.99
CA ALA A 319 -10.88 10.54 16.92
C ALA A 319 -10.94 9.00 17.06
N TYR A 320 -10.84 8.46 18.29
CA TYR A 320 -11.07 7.03 18.54
C TYR A 320 -12.49 6.60 18.22
N ASP A 321 -13.51 7.45 18.51
CA ASP A 321 -14.90 7.15 18.15
C ASP A 321 -15.03 6.96 16.64
N LYS A 322 -14.44 7.87 15.85
CA LYS A 322 -14.45 7.77 14.39
C LYS A 322 -13.73 6.53 13.88
N ALA A 323 -12.56 6.21 14.41
CA ALA A 323 -11.82 5.02 14.03
C ALA A 323 -12.62 3.74 14.34
N ILE A 324 -13.17 3.62 15.55
CA ILE A 324 -13.93 2.43 15.97
C ILE A 324 -15.19 2.23 15.12
N GLU A 325 -15.87 3.32 14.69
CA GLU A 325 -17.02 3.24 13.77
C GLU A 325 -16.65 2.65 12.41
N LEU A 326 -15.38 2.78 11.97
CA LEU A 326 -14.89 2.40 10.65
C LEU A 326 -14.20 1.02 10.63
N ILE A 327 -13.75 0.52 11.79
CA ILE A 327 -13.13 -0.81 11.90
C ILE A 327 -14.20 -1.89 11.72
N ALA A 328 -13.89 -2.90 10.91
CA ALA A 328 -14.81 -4.01 10.68
C ALA A 328 -15.06 -4.81 11.97
N GLU A 329 -16.29 -5.30 12.17
CA GLU A 329 -16.68 -6.00 13.40
C GLU A 329 -15.88 -7.30 13.66
N ASN A 330 -15.32 -7.90 12.62
CA ASN A 330 -14.48 -9.09 12.71
C ASN A 330 -13.02 -8.78 13.04
N ASP A 331 -12.58 -7.51 12.97
CA ASP A 331 -11.22 -7.11 13.35
C ASP A 331 -11.14 -6.90 14.87
N THR A 332 -11.37 -8.00 15.60
CA THR A 332 -11.57 -8.00 17.05
C THR A 332 -10.36 -7.53 17.83
N GLU A 333 -9.12 -7.79 17.33
CA GLU A 333 -7.90 -7.31 17.99
C GLU A 333 -7.79 -5.78 17.91
N ASP A 334 -8.01 -5.20 16.74
CA ASP A 334 -7.95 -3.76 16.54
C ASP A 334 -9.05 -3.04 17.34
N LEU A 335 -10.26 -3.55 17.30
CA LEU A 335 -11.37 -3.04 18.13
C LEU A 335 -11.00 -3.08 19.61
N ALA A 336 -10.43 -4.19 20.11
CA ALA A 336 -10.04 -4.32 21.51
C ALA A 336 -9.01 -3.27 21.93
N GLN A 337 -7.95 -3.08 21.12
CA GLN A 337 -6.88 -2.11 21.39
C GLN A 337 -7.41 -0.68 21.39
N ASN A 338 -8.28 -0.34 20.44
CA ASN A 338 -8.82 1.01 20.30
C ASN A 338 -9.83 1.36 21.40
N TRP A 339 -10.66 0.42 21.82
CA TRP A 339 -11.50 0.59 22.99
C TRP A 339 -10.70 0.78 24.27
N LEU A 340 -9.57 0.06 24.44
CA LEU A 340 -8.67 0.21 25.58
C LEU A 340 -8.06 1.61 25.62
N ALA A 341 -7.51 2.07 24.48
CA ALA A 341 -6.89 3.40 24.34
C ALA A 341 -7.91 4.54 24.58
N LYS A 342 -9.11 4.41 24.03
CA LYS A 342 -10.23 5.33 24.30
C LYS A 342 -10.58 5.35 25.78
N GLY A 343 -10.63 4.19 26.44
CA GLY A 343 -10.90 4.08 27.87
C GLY A 343 -9.86 4.88 28.69
N TRP A 344 -8.60 4.81 28.36
CA TRP A 344 -7.54 5.62 29.02
C TRP A 344 -7.73 7.12 28.78
N ALA A 345 -8.03 7.53 27.56
CA ALA A 345 -8.28 8.94 27.27
C ALA A 345 -9.49 9.47 28.08
N LEU A 346 -10.59 8.72 28.13
CA LEU A 346 -11.76 9.02 28.95
C LEU A 346 -11.44 9.13 30.43
N ASN A 347 -10.65 8.20 30.97
CA ASN A 347 -10.24 8.21 32.37
C ASN A 347 -9.42 9.47 32.70
N LYS A 348 -8.53 9.91 31.76
CA LYS A 348 -7.75 11.15 31.93
C LYS A 348 -8.61 12.42 31.89
N THR A 349 -9.79 12.40 31.27
CA THR A 349 -10.76 13.52 31.30
C THR A 349 -11.68 13.49 32.51
N GLY A 350 -11.60 12.47 33.37
CA GLY A 350 -12.49 12.28 34.51
C GLY A 350 -13.84 11.64 34.16
N ARG A 351 -14.06 11.19 32.92
CA ARG A 351 -15.28 10.52 32.44
C ARG A 351 -15.24 9.03 32.82
N GLN A 352 -15.20 8.77 34.14
CA GLN A 352 -14.91 7.43 34.69
C GLN A 352 -15.93 6.36 34.28
N GLU A 353 -17.23 6.66 34.25
CA GLU A 353 -18.24 5.67 33.87
C GLU A 353 -18.16 5.30 32.37
N GLU A 354 -17.87 6.27 31.53
CA GLU A 354 -17.64 6.01 30.10
C GLU A 354 -16.33 5.24 29.88
N ALA A 355 -15.29 5.53 30.64
CA ALA A 355 -14.04 4.77 30.63
C ALA A 355 -14.25 3.29 30.97
N LYS A 356 -15.07 3.00 32.02
CA LYS A 356 -15.43 1.62 32.38
C LYS A 356 -16.15 0.90 31.26
N VAL A 357 -17.08 1.58 30.57
CA VAL A 357 -17.77 0.99 29.41
C VAL A 357 -16.77 0.68 28.30
N ALA A 358 -15.83 1.58 28.02
CA ALA A 358 -14.81 1.38 27.01
C ALA A 358 -13.88 0.19 27.34
N PHE A 359 -13.43 0.09 28.60
CA PHE A 359 -12.62 -1.03 29.05
C PHE A 359 -13.39 -2.37 29.00
N GLN A 360 -14.68 -2.34 29.32
CA GLN A 360 -15.51 -3.54 29.22
C GLN A 360 -15.67 -4.00 27.76
N LYS A 361 -15.86 -3.06 26.83
CA LYS A 361 -15.88 -3.35 25.39
C LYS A 361 -14.55 -3.92 24.90
N SER A 362 -13.43 -3.31 25.31
CA SER A 362 -12.09 -3.84 25.02
C SER A 362 -11.96 -5.29 25.49
N LEU A 363 -12.42 -5.61 26.72
CA LEU A 363 -12.35 -6.95 27.27
C LEU A 363 -13.18 -7.95 26.44
N GLU A 364 -14.40 -7.59 26.02
CA GLU A 364 -15.26 -8.41 25.17
C GLU A 364 -14.56 -8.78 23.84
N PHE A 365 -13.90 -7.81 23.20
CA PHE A 365 -13.18 -8.04 21.96
C PHE A 365 -11.87 -8.83 22.16
N TYR A 366 -11.12 -8.59 23.26
CA TYR A 366 -9.98 -9.46 23.60
C TYR A 366 -10.40 -10.91 23.86
N ASP A 367 -11.53 -11.12 24.52
CA ASP A 367 -12.06 -12.49 24.73
C ASP A 367 -12.39 -13.18 23.39
N ALA A 368 -12.95 -12.44 22.42
CA ALA A 368 -13.21 -12.96 21.07
C ALA A 368 -11.88 -13.31 20.35
N SER A 369 -10.91 -12.39 20.31
CA SER A 369 -9.61 -12.63 19.66
C SER A 369 -8.84 -13.80 20.28
N ILE A 370 -8.86 -13.93 21.61
CA ILE A 370 -8.21 -15.04 22.33
C ILE A 370 -8.90 -16.37 22.03
N SER A 371 -10.21 -16.37 21.74
CA SER A 371 -10.92 -17.60 21.36
C SER A 371 -10.40 -18.17 20.03
N GLU A 372 -9.90 -17.32 19.15
CA GLU A 372 -9.30 -17.69 17.86
C GLU A 372 -7.83 -18.08 18.00
N ASP A 373 -7.06 -17.39 18.85
CA ASP A 373 -5.65 -17.65 19.15
C ASP A 373 -5.38 -17.67 20.68
N ALA A 374 -5.75 -18.76 21.32
CA ALA A 374 -5.55 -18.95 22.75
C ALA A 374 -4.05 -18.99 23.17
N GLY A 375 -3.14 -19.06 22.21
CA GLY A 375 -1.69 -19.09 22.41
C GLY A 375 -1.04 -17.72 22.53
N ASN A 376 -1.71 -16.67 22.15
CA ASN A 376 -1.14 -15.33 21.97
C ASN A 376 -0.92 -14.61 23.32
N ASN A 377 0.33 -14.60 23.77
CA ASN A 377 0.71 -13.95 25.03
C ASN A 377 0.45 -12.44 25.03
N ARG A 378 0.54 -11.79 23.87
CA ARG A 378 0.27 -10.34 23.73
C ARG A 378 -1.20 -10.05 23.99
N LEU A 379 -2.12 -10.82 23.42
CA LEU A 379 -3.56 -10.65 23.65
C LEU A 379 -3.93 -10.88 25.12
N LEU A 380 -3.37 -11.93 25.74
CA LEU A 380 -3.57 -12.20 27.17
C LEU A 380 -3.06 -11.05 28.04
N GLN A 381 -1.88 -10.50 27.73
CA GLN A 381 -1.32 -9.35 28.46
C GLN A 381 -2.22 -8.13 28.37
N GLN A 382 -2.73 -7.80 27.18
CA GLN A 382 -3.63 -6.66 26.98
C GLN A 382 -5.00 -6.88 27.66
N LYS A 383 -5.50 -8.12 27.66
CA LYS A 383 -6.67 -8.50 28.45
C LYS A 383 -6.44 -8.25 29.96
N GLY A 384 -5.28 -8.66 30.48
CA GLY A 384 -4.92 -8.42 31.87
C GLY A 384 -4.93 -6.91 32.21
N LEU A 385 -4.48 -6.07 31.29
CA LEU A 385 -4.47 -4.63 31.44
C LEU A 385 -5.91 -4.05 31.45
N ALA A 386 -6.77 -4.51 30.56
CA ALA A 386 -8.20 -4.10 30.56
C ALA A 386 -8.90 -4.49 31.87
N LEU A 387 -8.64 -5.69 32.41
CA LEU A 387 -9.15 -6.15 33.71
C LEU A 387 -8.63 -5.28 34.87
N PHE A 388 -7.34 -4.92 34.83
CA PHE A 388 -6.74 -4.03 35.81
C PHE A 388 -7.42 -2.64 35.83
N GLU A 389 -7.64 -2.04 34.67
CA GLU A 389 -8.32 -0.73 34.53
C GLU A 389 -9.80 -0.80 35.00
N LEU A 390 -10.44 -1.95 34.91
CA LEU A 390 -11.77 -2.20 35.47
C LEU A 390 -11.77 -2.45 36.99
N GLY A 391 -10.60 -2.52 37.64
CA GLY A 391 -10.45 -2.86 39.04
C GLY A 391 -10.72 -4.34 39.36
N ARG A 392 -10.72 -5.23 38.34
CA ARG A 392 -10.89 -6.68 38.44
C ARG A 392 -9.53 -7.36 38.68
N TYR A 393 -8.90 -6.99 39.82
CA TYR A 393 -7.48 -7.32 40.08
C TYR A 393 -7.22 -8.84 40.20
N ASP A 394 -8.13 -9.59 40.81
CA ASP A 394 -7.99 -11.07 40.93
C ASP A 394 -7.91 -11.72 39.55
N GLU A 395 -8.79 -11.34 38.64
CA GLU A 395 -8.84 -11.87 37.29
C GLU A 395 -7.63 -11.40 36.44
N ALA A 396 -7.20 -10.17 36.64
CA ALA A 396 -5.97 -9.68 35.98
C ALA A 396 -4.75 -10.51 36.40
N ILE A 397 -4.61 -10.82 37.70
CA ILE A 397 -3.53 -11.67 38.26
C ILE A 397 -3.57 -13.05 37.60
N GLU A 398 -4.74 -13.70 37.49
CA GLU A 398 -4.87 -15.01 36.87
C GLU A 398 -4.42 -15.00 35.39
N VAL A 399 -4.78 -13.96 34.64
CA VAL A 399 -4.38 -13.78 33.24
C VAL A 399 -2.87 -13.53 33.13
N TYR A 400 -2.29 -12.68 33.98
CA TYR A 400 -0.85 -12.44 33.99
C TYR A 400 -0.07 -13.70 34.38
N ASP A 401 -0.58 -14.54 35.28
CA ASP A 401 0.04 -15.83 35.64
C ASP A 401 0.05 -16.80 34.42
N GLN A 402 -0.98 -16.78 33.58
CA GLN A 402 -0.98 -17.57 32.34
C GLN A 402 0.14 -17.09 31.40
N VAL A 403 0.30 -15.79 31.19
CA VAL A 403 1.38 -15.22 30.35
C VAL A 403 2.74 -15.63 30.92
N ILE A 404 2.98 -15.41 32.22
CA ILE A 404 4.24 -15.72 32.89
C ILE A 404 4.60 -17.20 32.73
N ASN A 405 3.68 -18.11 33.00
CA ASN A 405 3.91 -19.54 32.91
C ASN A 405 4.23 -20.01 31.47
N LYS A 406 3.59 -19.43 30.46
CA LYS A 406 3.88 -19.70 29.05
C LYS A 406 5.23 -19.13 28.63
N SER A 407 5.55 -17.89 29.01
CA SER A 407 6.80 -17.21 28.63
C SER A 407 8.04 -17.84 29.26
N LEU A 408 7.94 -18.48 30.44
CA LEU A 408 9.05 -19.22 31.06
C LEU A 408 9.55 -20.37 30.20
N SER A 409 8.79 -20.84 29.23
CA SER A 409 9.17 -21.89 28.28
C SER A 409 9.85 -21.38 27.00
N ILE A 410 9.97 -20.05 26.81
CA ILE A 410 10.49 -19.38 25.59
C ILE A 410 11.60 -18.41 25.99
N GLU A 411 12.85 -18.70 25.63
CA GLU A 411 14.07 -17.96 26.06
C GLU A 411 14.14 -16.48 25.63
N SER A 412 13.25 -15.97 24.79
CA SER A 412 13.27 -14.58 24.26
C SER A 412 11.97 -13.80 24.43
N ASP A 413 11.02 -14.29 25.23
CA ASP A 413 9.71 -13.62 25.36
C ASP A 413 9.72 -12.47 26.37
N THR A 414 9.75 -11.23 25.84
CA THR A 414 9.73 -9.99 26.64
C THR A 414 8.36 -9.73 27.29
N THR A 415 7.29 -10.43 26.90
CA THR A 415 5.94 -10.23 27.47
C THR A 415 5.87 -10.63 28.93
N ALA A 416 6.72 -11.57 29.38
CA ALA A 416 6.83 -11.97 30.77
C ALA A 416 7.13 -10.79 31.71
N VAL A 417 8.04 -9.90 31.34
CA VAL A 417 8.43 -8.75 32.17
C VAL A 417 7.24 -7.83 32.42
N SER A 418 6.50 -7.49 31.36
CA SER A 418 5.31 -6.63 31.48
C SER A 418 4.19 -7.33 32.27
N ALA A 419 4.03 -8.64 32.13
CA ALA A 419 3.08 -9.42 32.90
C ALA A 419 3.44 -9.47 34.41
N TRP A 420 4.74 -9.57 34.77
CA TRP A 420 5.19 -9.48 36.15
C TRP A 420 4.89 -8.11 36.76
N ILE A 421 5.12 -7.01 36.00
CA ILE A 421 4.81 -5.65 36.45
C ILE A 421 3.30 -5.52 36.68
N GLY A 422 2.47 -5.89 35.69
CA GLY A 422 1.00 -5.83 35.78
C GLY A 422 0.46 -6.64 36.96
N LYS A 423 0.99 -7.86 37.20
CA LYS A 423 0.66 -8.67 38.35
C LYS A 423 1.04 -7.98 39.66
N GLY A 424 2.24 -7.41 39.74
CA GLY A 424 2.71 -6.69 40.93
C GLY A 424 1.84 -5.47 41.25
N ASP A 425 1.43 -4.71 40.25
CA ASP A 425 0.54 -3.56 40.40
C ASP A 425 -0.87 -3.99 40.86
N SER A 426 -1.39 -5.10 40.30
CA SER A 426 -2.68 -5.67 40.71
C SER A 426 -2.68 -6.13 42.17
N LEU A 427 -1.62 -6.84 42.60
CA LEU A 427 -1.45 -7.27 44.01
C LEU A 427 -1.33 -6.11 44.99
N ARG A 428 -0.79 -4.98 44.55
CA ARG A 428 -0.66 -3.79 45.41
C ARG A 428 -1.97 -3.06 45.62
N LEU A 429 -2.90 -3.16 44.68
CA LEU A 429 -4.19 -2.44 44.73
C LEU A 429 -5.36 -3.35 45.20
N GLN A 430 -5.13 -4.64 45.32
CA GLN A 430 -6.01 -5.63 45.94
C GLN A 430 -6.01 -5.45 47.49
#